data_2e8203c92fcd21369ac0b716e13d87dd
#
_entry.id   2e8203c92fcd21369ac0b716e13d87dd
#
_cell.length_a   1.000
_cell.length_b   1.000
_cell.length_c   1.000
_cell.angle_alpha   90.00
_cell.angle_beta   90.00
_cell.angle_gamma   90.00
#
_symmetry.space_group_name_H-M   'P 1'
#
loop_
_entity.id
_entity.type
_entity.pdbx_description
1 polymer ?
#
loop_
_entity_poly.entity_id
_entity_poly.type
_entity_poly.pdbx_seq_one_letter_code
_entity_poly.pdbx_strand_id
1 'polypeptide(L)'
;VTTSLSQGAKDLARRQVIVKELPAIQNLGAMDVLCCDKTGTLTEDRIVLERYLNTDGNEDARVLRHAFLNSFFQTGLKNLIDLAVIDRADVTPSTVAPDSMLGQSLRDRYTKVDEVPFDFSRRRLSVVVSDAQGKTQMVTKGAAEEMLEICSFVEVNGIARPLAEDKLAQIRKQVANLNAEGLRVIAVALKTDPRCVGEFGIADECDMVLMGFLAFLDPPKASAAGAVATLEAKGVAVKVLTGDNDRVAATVCEQIGIDASNVLLGSEIDAELAERAEKTHLFAKLSPLQKARLVRVMRELLGHTVGFMGDGINDAAAMRAGDCGISVDSAVDIAKESADIILLQKDLGVLERGIIEGRRTYGNLLKYLKTTVSSNFGNVLSVTVA
;
A
#
# COMPACT_ATOMS: atom_id res chain seq x y z
N VAL A 1 26.00 14.67 25.70
CA VAL A 1 24.99 13.88 24.98
C VAL A 1 24.20 14.76 24.02
N THR A 2 23.50 15.79 24.50
CA THR A 2 22.64 16.66 23.70
C THR A 2 23.39 17.32 22.53
N THR A 3 24.62 17.83 22.76
CA THR A 3 25.44 18.45 21.72
C THR A 3 25.78 17.46 20.59
N SER A 4 26.14 16.21 20.93
CA SER A 4 26.42 15.16 19.92
C SER A 4 25.16 14.83 19.10
N LEU A 5 24.01 14.70 19.75
CA LEU A 5 22.75 14.42 19.07
C LEU A 5 22.32 15.60 18.18
N SER A 6 22.47 16.85 18.66
CA SER A 6 22.19 18.04 17.86
C SER A 6 23.08 18.15 16.62
N GLN A 7 24.36 17.78 16.75
CA GLN A 7 25.25 17.71 15.58
C GLN A 7 24.83 16.60 14.63
N GLY A 8 24.49 15.41 15.16
CA GLY A 8 23.97 14.30 14.38
C GLY A 8 22.68 14.67 13.61
N ALA A 9 21.77 15.41 14.25
CA ALA A 9 20.55 15.90 13.60
C ALA A 9 20.87 16.86 12.43
N LYS A 10 21.85 17.74 12.58
CA LYS A 10 22.31 18.62 11.48
C LYS A 10 22.89 17.82 10.31
N ASP A 11 23.68 16.80 10.61
CA ASP A 11 24.32 15.97 9.59
C ASP A 11 23.29 15.09 8.88
N LEU A 12 22.24 14.60 9.59
CA LEU A 12 21.07 13.93 9.03
C LEU A 12 20.25 14.87 8.14
N ALA A 13 20.00 16.11 8.57
CA ALA A 13 19.27 17.09 7.76
C ALA A 13 19.97 17.38 6.42
N ARG A 14 21.31 17.45 6.39
CA ARG A 14 22.08 17.57 5.14
C ARG A 14 21.91 16.37 4.20
N ARG A 15 21.51 15.22 4.75
CA ARG A 15 21.20 13.98 4.02
C ARG A 15 19.71 13.82 3.73
N GLN A 16 18.92 14.90 3.90
CA GLN A 16 17.47 14.92 3.65
C GLN A 16 16.66 14.07 4.66
N VAL A 17 17.19 13.91 5.87
CA VAL A 17 16.54 13.21 6.98
C VAL A 17 16.28 14.20 8.10
N ILE A 18 15.03 14.55 8.36
CA ILE A 18 14.61 15.46 9.42
C ILE A 18 14.25 14.64 10.66
N VAL A 19 14.90 14.98 11.77
CA VAL A 19 14.67 14.34 13.07
C VAL A 19 13.75 15.24 13.89
N LYS A 20 12.59 14.72 14.28
CA LYS A 20 11.63 15.39 15.17
C LYS A 20 12.01 15.17 16.63
N GLU A 21 12.40 13.94 16.95
CA GLU A 21 12.78 13.54 18.30
C GLU A 21 14.27 13.14 18.34
N LEU A 22 15.12 13.89 19.07
CA LEU A 22 16.56 13.62 19.11
C LEU A 22 16.95 12.20 19.56
N PRO A 23 16.23 11.54 20.51
CA PRO A 23 16.50 10.16 20.87
C PRO A 23 16.32 9.18 19.71
N ALA A 24 15.47 9.48 18.74
CA ALA A 24 15.23 8.60 17.58
C ALA A 24 16.51 8.37 16.74
N ILE A 25 17.51 9.27 16.80
CA ILE A 25 18.80 9.07 16.16
C ILE A 25 19.50 7.81 16.68
N GLN A 26 19.36 7.52 17.97
CA GLN A 26 19.96 6.33 18.58
C GLN A 26 19.26 5.06 18.06
N ASN A 27 17.93 5.06 18.05
CA ASN A 27 17.14 3.96 17.54
C ASN A 27 17.39 3.72 16.04
N LEU A 28 17.46 4.80 15.24
CA LEU A 28 17.84 4.73 13.83
C LEU A 28 19.21 4.06 13.63
N GLY A 29 20.18 4.39 14.49
CA GLY A 29 21.53 3.81 14.43
C GLY A 29 21.60 2.38 14.96
N ALA A 30 20.74 2.00 15.91
CA ALA A 30 20.69 0.67 16.50
C ALA A 30 19.80 -0.30 15.71
N MET A 31 19.00 0.20 14.74
CA MET A 31 18.04 -0.57 13.97
C MET A 31 18.66 -1.79 13.31
N ASP A 32 18.04 -2.95 13.53
CA ASP A 32 18.37 -4.23 12.91
C ASP A 32 17.19 -4.83 12.13
N VAL A 33 15.95 -4.33 12.33
CA VAL A 33 14.77 -4.67 11.53
C VAL A 33 14.10 -3.40 11.02
N LEU A 34 13.92 -3.31 9.71
CA LEU A 34 13.11 -2.29 9.05
C LEU A 34 11.82 -2.92 8.54
N CYS A 35 10.71 -2.58 9.15
CA CYS A 35 9.38 -2.87 8.62
C CYS A 35 8.94 -1.71 7.71
N CYS A 36 8.41 -2.03 6.53
CA CYS A 36 7.90 -1.00 5.63
C CYS A 36 6.58 -1.43 4.98
N ASP A 37 5.72 -0.46 4.68
CA ASP A 37 4.62 -0.72 3.77
C ASP A 37 5.15 -0.90 2.34
N LYS A 38 4.44 -1.70 1.52
CA LYS A 38 4.79 -1.93 0.12
C LYS A 38 4.50 -0.70 -0.72
N THR A 39 3.23 -0.27 -0.69
CA THR A 39 2.71 0.73 -1.62
C THR A 39 3.28 2.11 -1.33
N GLY A 40 3.81 2.73 -2.39
CA GLY A 40 4.44 4.04 -2.29
C GLY A 40 5.80 4.06 -1.58
N THR A 41 6.15 3.08 -0.76
CA THR A 41 7.48 2.97 -0.12
C THR A 41 8.46 2.22 -1.02
N LEU A 42 8.14 0.98 -1.37
CA LEU A 42 8.94 0.12 -2.27
C LEU A 42 8.55 0.30 -3.73
N THR A 43 7.30 0.69 -3.99
CA THR A 43 6.76 0.95 -5.31
C THR A 43 6.69 2.44 -5.61
N GLU A 44 6.57 2.80 -6.88
CA GLU A 44 6.34 4.19 -7.31
C GLU A 44 5.00 4.71 -6.78
N ASP A 45 4.87 6.03 -6.65
CA ASP A 45 3.59 6.69 -6.32
C ASP A 45 2.67 6.79 -7.55
N ARG A 46 2.77 5.80 -8.43
CA ARG A 46 2.02 5.71 -9.67
C ARG A 46 1.56 4.28 -9.89
N ILE A 47 0.27 4.13 -10.13
CA ILE A 47 -0.34 2.88 -10.56
C ILE A 47 -0.63 3.00 -12.06
N VAL A 48 -0.36 1.95 -12.82
CA VAL A 48 -0.62 1.92 -14.27
C VAL A 48 -1.70 0.88 -14.55
N LEU A 49 -2.75 1.28 -15.28
CA LEU A 49 -3.73 0.33 -15.79
C LEU A 49 -3.15 -0.38 -17.03
N GLU A 50 -2.69 -1.62 -16.81
CA GLU A 50 -2.09 -2.45 -17.85
C GLU A 50 -3.12 -3.10 -18.75
N ARG A 51 -4.15 -3.73 -18.16
CA ARG A 51 -5.17 -4.49 -18.90
C ARG A 51 -6.57 -4.16 -18.40
N TYR A 52 -7.54 -4.19 -19.32
CA TYR A 52 -8.96 -4.10 -19.06
C TYR A 52 -9.67 -5.25 -19.80
N LEU A 53 -10.05 -6.27 -19.04
CA LEU A 53 -10.42 -7.58 -19.55
C LEU A 53 -11.90 -7.88 -19.27
N ASN A 54 -12.58 -8.51 -20.24
CA ASN A 54 -13.88 -9.11 -19.99
C ASN A 54 -13.72 -10.42 -19.18
N THR A 55 -14.85 -11.07 -18.90
CA THR A 55 -14.91 -12.31 -18.09
C THR A 55 -14.31 -13.54 -18.80
N ASP A 56 -14.00 -13.45 -20.09
CA ASP A 56 -13.31 -14.49 -20.86
C ASP A 56 -11.80 -14.24 -20.98
N GLY A 57 -11.30 -13.10 -20.46
CA GLY A 57 -9.87 -12.74 -20.46
C GLY A 57 -9.42 -11.95 -21.68
N ASN A 58 -10.32 -11.49 -22.52
CA ASN A 58 -10.02 -10.65 -23.67
C ASN A 58 -10.12 -9.17 -23.32
N GLU A 59 -9.30 -8.32 -23.93
CA GLU A 59 -9.44 -6.88 -23.79
C GLU A 59 -10.81 -6.40 -24.26
N ASP A 60 -11.47 -5.57 -23.45
CA ASP A 60 -12.81 -5.06 -23.76
C ASP A 60 -12.98 -3.61 -23.27
N ALA A 61 -13.05 -2.69 -24.22
CA ALA A 61 -13.20 -1.26 -23.97
C ALA A 61 -14.47 -0.90 -23.17
N ARG A 62 -15.49 -1.77 -23.15
CA ARG A 62 -16.71 -1.56 -22.34
C ARG A 62 -16.41 -1.67 -20.84
N VAL A 63 -15.49 -2.53 -20.46
CA VAL A 63 -15.03 -2.61 -19.05
C VAL A 63 -14.33 -1.31 -18.66
N LEU A 64 -13.43 -0.79 -19.50
CA LEU A 64 -12.77 0.50 -19.27
C LEU A 64 -13.77 1.66 -19.21
N ARG A 65 -14.78 1.67 -20.11
CA ARG A 65 -15.84 2.67 -20.12
C ARG A 65 -16.60 2.72 -18.78
N HIS A 66 -17.07 1.60 -18.27
CA HIS A 66 -17.80 1.55 -17.01
C HIS A 66 -16.90 1.91 -15.83
N ALA A 67 -15.65 1.42 -15.83
CA ALA A 67 -14.68 1.82 -14.83
C ALA A 67 -14.42 3.33 -14.83
N PHE A 68 -14.34 3.96 -16.02
CA PHE A 68 -14.20 5.40 -16.17
C PHE A 68 -15.41 6.14 -15.57
N LEU A 69 -16.64 5.73 -15.87
CA LEU A 69 -17.84 6.35 -15.29
C LEU A 69 -17.79 6.31 -13.76
N ASN A 70 -17.43 5.18 -13.17
CA ASN A 70 -17.29 5.06 -11.74
C ASN A 70 -16.19 5.96 -11.19
N SER A 71 -14.97 5.94 -11.78
CA SER A 71 -13.81 6.71 -11.31
C SER A 71 -13.97 8.21 -11.50
N PHE A 72 -14.64 8.64 -12.58
CA PHE A 72 -14.81 10.05 -12.88
C PHE A 72 -15.90 10.70 -12.03
N PHE A 73 -17.07 10.05 -11.87
CA PHE A 73 -18.23 10.63 -11.21
C PHE A 73 -18.27 10.44 -9.68
N GLN A 74 -17.37 9.63 -9.11
CA GLN A 74 -17.25 9.57 -7.64
C GLN A 74 -16.88 10.92 -7.05
N THR A 75 -17.41 11.26 -5.88
CA THR A 75 -17.04 12.45 -5.11
C THR A 75 -15.88 12.14 -4.15
N GLY A 76 -15.12 13.19 -3.81
CA GLY A 76 -13.98 13.08 -2.92
C GLY A 76 -12.63 13.02 -3.63
N LEU A 77 -11.58 12.72 -2.87
CA LEU A 77 -10.23 12.61 -3.41
C LEU A 77 -10.12 11.33 -4.25
N LYS A 78 -9.78 11.51 -5.53
CA LYS A 78 -9.51 10.39 -6.43
C LYS A 78 -8.21 9.71 -6.00
N ASN A 79 -8.27 8.42 -5.79
CA ASN A 79 -7.10 7.62 -5.49
C ASN A 79 -6.28 7.30 -6.76
N LEU A 80 -5.11 6.70 -6.60
CA LEU A 80 -4.21 6.37 -7.72
C LEU A 80 -4.85 5.43 -8.75
N ILE A 81 -5.74 4.52 -8.31
CA ILE A 81 -6.50 3.61 -9.20
C ILE A 81 -7.46 4.41 -10.08
N ASP A 82 -8.17 5.39 -9.49
CA ASP A 82 -9.09 6.25 -10.23
C ASP A 82 -8.37 7.08 -11.28
N LEU A 83 -7.24 7.67 -10.91
CA LEU A 83 -6.42 8.45 -11.82
C LEU A 83 -5.89 7.58 -12.98
N ALA A 84 -5.40 6.37 -12.69
CA ALA A 84 -4.93 5.44 -13.71
C ALA A 84 -6.03 5.02 -14.71
N VAL A 85 -7.27 4.84 -14.23
CA VAL A 85 -8.42 4.54 -15.10
C VAL A 85 -8.76 5.75 -15.98
N ILE A 86 -8.79 6.95 -15.42
CA ILE A 86 -9.11 8.18 -16.14
C ILE A 86 -8.05 8.45 -17.21
N ASP A 87 -6.76 8.40 -16.82
CA ASP A 87 -5.64 8.62 -17.73
C ASP A 87 -5.65 7.61 -18.88
N ARG A 88 -5.91 6.33 -18.60
CA ARG A 88 -5.99 5.30 -19.63
C ARG A 88 -7.14 5.54 -20.59
N ALA A 89 -8.31 5.93 -20.09
CA ALA A 89 -9.48 6.23 -20.92
C ALA A 89 -9.28 7.48 -21.81
N ASP A 90 -8.58 8.50 -21.29
CA ASP A 90 -8.30 9.74 -22.04
C ASP A 90 -7.26 9.51 -23.17
N VAL A 91 -6.33 8.57 -23.00
CA VAL A 91 -5.28 8.25 -24.00
C VAL A 91 -5.74 7.19 -25.02
N THR A 92 -6.73 6.34 -24.67
CA THR A 92 -7.18 5.28 -25.57
C THR A 92 -7.96 5.86 -26.77
N PRO A 93 -7.50 5.65 -28.04
CA PRO A 93 -8.16 6.23 -29.20
C PRO A 93 -9.58 5.68 -29.39
N SER A 94 -10.51 6.53 -29.75
CA SER A 94 -11.91 6.17 -30.07
C SER A 94 -12.05 5.20 -31.25
N THR A 95 -10.96 4.91 -31.97
CA THR A 95 -10.92 4.02 -33.14
C THR A 95 -10.93 2.53 -32.79
N VAL A 96 -10.75 2.17 -31.54
CA VAL A 96 -10.69 0.74 -31.10
C VAL A 96 -12.06 0.06 -31.07
N ALA A 97 -13.17 0.83 -31.00
CA ALA A 97 -14.51 0.33 -31.25
C ALA A 97 -15.48 1.49 -31.55
N PRO A 98 -16.34 1.36 -32.58
CA PRO A 98 -17.29 2.42 -32.98
C PRO A 98 -18.31 2.82 -31.90
N ASP A 99 -18.61 1.93 -30.94
CA ASP A 99 -19.52 2.15 -29.80
C ASP A 99 -18.83 2.50 -28.46
N SER A 100 -17.49 2.52 -28.42
CA SER A 100 -16.76 2.83 -27.21
C SER A 100 -16.31 4.29 -27.17
N MET A 101 -17.25 5.17 -26.86
CA MET A 101 -16.88 6.51 -26.44
C MET A 101 -16.15 6.40 -25.10
N LEU A 102 -14.95 7.01 -25.04
CA LEU A 102 -14.10 7.06 -23.85
C LEU A 102 -13.74 8.53 -23.54
N GLY A 103 -13.31 8.81 -22.33
CA GLY A 103 -12.81 10.12 -21.94
C GLY A 103 -13.86 11.23 -22.01
N GLN A 104 -13.53 12.34 -22.68
CA GLN A 104 -14.34 13.56 -22.70
C GLN A 104 -15.79 13.33 -23.19
N SER A 105 -16.00 12.47 -24.15
CA SER A 105 -17.35 12.20 -24.68
C SER A 105 -18.29 11.53 -23.68
N LEU A 106 -17.76 10.78 -22.70
CA LEU A 106 -18.55 10.21 -21.61
C LEU A 106 -18.90 11.24 -20.56
N ARG A 107 -18.01 12.19 -20.30
CA ARG A 107 -18.25 13.30 -19.34
C ARG A 107 -19.47 14.10 -19.71
N ASP A 108 -19.63 14.38 -21.00
CA ASP A 108 -20.74 15.21 -21.51
C ASP A 108 -22.07 14.43 -21.67
N ARG A 109 -22.00 13.10 -21.67
CA ARG A 109 -23.15 12.21 -21.97
C ARG A 109 -23.86 11.69 -20.73
N TYR A 110 -23.14 11.63 -19.61
CA TYR A 110 -23.65 11.10 -18.37
C TYR A 110 -23.69 12.19 -17.29
N THR A 111 -24.68 12.07 -16.41
CA THR A 111 -24.77 12.87 -15.20
C THR A 111 -24.79 11.94 -13.99
N LYS A 112 -24.13 12.37 -12.92
CA LYS A 112 -24.17 11.65 -11.65
C LYS A 112 -25.56 11.78 -11.03
N VAL A 113 -26.10 10.68 -10.56
CA VAL A 113 -27.36 10.59 -9.81
C VAL A 113 -27.07 10.45 -8.32
N ASP A 114 -26.25 9.46 -7.96
CA ASP A 114 -25.90 9.16 -6.57
C ASP A 114 -24.61 8.35 -6.46
N GLU A 115 -24.16 8.05 -5.24
CA GLU A 115 -23.05 7.13 -4.99
C GLU A 115 -23.18 6.40 -3.66
N VAL A 116 -22.60 5.19 -3.59
CA VAL A 116 -22.32 4.50 -2.35
C VAL A 116 -20.78 4.56 -2.14
N PRO A 117 -20.31 5.38 -1.19
CA PRO A 117 -18.90 5.63 -1.02
C PRO A 117 -18.07 4.38 -0.70
N PHE A 118 -16.77 4.46 -0.93
CA PHE A 118 -15.86 3.37 -0.58
C PHE A 118 -15.89 3.08 0.93
N ASP A 119 -15.90 1.80 1.25
CA ASP A 119 -15.81 1.31 2.62
C ASP A 119 -14.76 0.18 2.70
N PHE A 120 -13.89 0.25 3.71
CA PHE A 120 -12.80 -0.70 3.89
C PHE A 120 -13.26 -2.12 4.21
N SER A 121 -14.44 -2.28 4.82
CA SER A 121 -14.99 -3.61 5.11
C SER A 121 -15.61 -4.24 3.86
N ARG A 122 -16.24 -3.46 3.03
CA ARG A 122 -16.85 -3.87 1.76
C ARG A 122 -15.88 -3.90 0.58
N ARG A 123 -14.77 -3.16 0.66
CA ARG A 123 -13.73 -3.01 -0.38
C ARG A 123 -14.26 -2.69 -1.77
N ARG A 124 -15.37 -1.94 -1.87
CA ARG A 124 -16.01 -1.53 -3.11
C ARG A 124 -16.65 -0.17 -3.02
N LEU A 125 -16.90 0.42 -4.17
CA LEU A 125 -17.51 1.74 -4.36
C LEU A 125 -18.47 1.68 -5.55
N SER A 126 -19.66 2.26 -5.41
CA SER A 126 -20.68 2.33 -6.46
C SER A 126 -20.98 3.77 -6.83
N VAL A 127 -21.18 4.03 -8.11
CA VAL A 127 -21.67 5.30 -8.64
C VAL A 127 -22.88 5.04 -9.51
N VAL A 128 -23.92 5.82 -9.33
CA VAL A 128 -25.12 5.80 -10.16
C VAL A 128 -25.07 6.97 -11.11
N VAL A 129 -25.13 6.68 -12.41
CA VAL A 129 -25.13 7.67 -13.48
C VAL A 129 -26.38 7.52 -14.35
N SER A 130 -26.81 8.62 -14.96
CA SER A 130 -27.91 8.64 -15.93
C SER A 130 -27.42 9.17 -17.26
N ASP A 131 -27.85 8.58 -18.36
CA ASP A 131 -27.61 9.10 -19.70
C ASP A 131 -28.62 10.19 -20.10
N ALA A 132 -28.44 10.78 -21.28
CA ALA A 132 -29.32 11.83 -21.81
C ALA A 132 -30.77 11.38 -22.06
N GLN A 133 -31.03 10.07 -22.11
CA GLN A 133 -32.35 9.49 -22.24
C GLN A 133 -33.00 9.16 -20.88
N GLY A 134 -32.30 9.46 -19.79
CA GLY A 134 -32.79 9.17 -18.42
C GLY A 134 -32.59 7.72 -17.97
N LYS A 135 -31.89 6.90 -18.74
CA LYS A 135 -31.56 5.53 -18.35
C LYS A 135 -30.48 5.55 -17.29
N THR A 136 -30.73 4.94 -16.15
CA THR A 136 -29.83 4.88 -15.02
C THR A 136 -29.00 3.60 -15.01
N GLN A 137 -27.75 3.72 -14.53
CA GLN A 137 -26.81 2.62 -14.39
C GLN A 137 -26.08 2.77 -13.08
N MET A 138 -26.04 1.72 -12.25
CA MET A 138 -25.15 1.63 -11.10
C MET A 138 -23.89 0.87 -11.52
N VAL A 139 -22.76 1.54 -11.48
CA VAL A 139 -21.46 0.95 -11.78
C VAL A 139 -20.70 0.80 -10.48
N THR A 140 -20.32 -0.43 -10.15
CA THR A 140 -19.56 -0.78 -8.94
C THR A 140 -18.19 -1.29 -9.33
N LYS A 141 -17.16 -0.81 -8.64
CA LYS A 141 -15.81 -1.39 -8.72
C LYS A 141 -15.30 -1.73 -7.33
N GLY A 142 -14.53 -2.80 -7.23
CA GLY A 142 -14.01 -3.27 -5.95
C GLY A 142 -13.09 -4.46 -6.09
N ALA A 143 -12.58 -4.95 -4.96
CA ALA A 143 -11.76 -6.14 -4.93
C ALA A 143 -12.52 -7.34 -5.49
N ALA A 144 -11.82 -8.17 -6.26
CA ALA A 144 -12.47 -9.20 -7.08
C ALA A 144 -13.28 -10.20 -6.24
N GLU A 145 -12.78 -10.57 -5.06
CA GLU A 145 -13.44 -11.53 -4.16
C GLU A 145 -14.77 -10.97 -3.67
N GLU A 146 -14.79 -9.75 -3.13
CA GLU A 146 -15.96 -9.06 -2.59
C GLU A 146 -16.97 -8.67 -3.68
N MET A 147 -16.51 -8.46 -4.90
CA MET A 147 -17.38 -8.18 -6.04
C MET A 147 -18.11 -9.43 -6.50
N LEU A 148 -17.48 -10.61 -6.47
CA LEU A 148 -18.12 -11.87 -6.81
C LEU A 148 -19.28 -12.25 -5.86
N GLU A 149 -19.26 -11.76 -4.61
CA GLU A 149 -20.32 -11.98 -3.63
C GLU A 149 -21.64 -11.26 -3.99
N ILE A 150 -21.56 -10.11 -4.68
CA ILE A 150 -22.72 -9.30 -5.05
C ILE A 150 -23.18 -9.52 -6.50
N CYS A 151 -22.44 -10.31 -7.28
CA CYS A 151 -22.77 -10.60 -8.67
C CYS A 151 -23.54 -11.91 -8.81
N SER A 152 -24.80 -11.82 -9.20
CA SER A 152 -25.62 -12.98 -9.56
C SER A 152 -25.54 -13.31 -11.06
N PHE A 153 -25.00 -12.39 -11.86
CA PHE A 153 -24.90 -12.49 -13.31
C PHE A 153 -23.50 -12.16 -13.81
N VAL A 154 -23.21 -12.62 -15.00
CA VAL A 154 -21.96 -12.35 -15.74
C VAL A 154 -22.29 -11.92 -17.16
N GLU A 155 -21.57 -10.93 -17.68
CA GLU A 155 -21.70 -10.56 -19.08
C GLU A 155 -20.85 -11.48 -19.96
N VAL A 156 -21.47 -12.03 -20.98
CA VAL A 156 -20.80 -12.81 -22.03
C VAL A 156 -21.32 -12.28 -23.39
N ASN A 157 -20.42 -11.71 -24.18
CA ASN A 157 -20.73 -11.13 -25.50
C ASN A 157 -21.88 -10.11 -25.49
N GLY A 158 -21.92 -9.22 -24.49
CA GLY A 158 -22.95 -8.18 -24.36
C GLY A 158 -24.27 -8.65 -23.75
N ILE A 159 -24.38 -9.90 -23.34
CA ILE A 159 -25.59 -10.49 -22.75
C ILE A 159 -25.33 -10.91 -21.30
N ALA A 160 -26.18 -10.46 -20.40
CA ALA A 160 -26.16 -10.92 -19.01
C ALA A 160 -26.67 -12.35 -18.91
N ARG A 161 -25.88 -13.22 -18.28
CA ARG A 161 -26.21 -14.63 -18.00
C ARG A 161 -26.04 -14.91 -16.52
N PRO A 162 -26.80 -15.86 -15.95
CA PRO A 162 -26.58 -16.30 -14.57
C PRO A 162 -25.10 -16.72 -14.36
N LEU A 163 -24.51 -16.34 -13.24
CA LEU A 163 -23.16 -16.71 -12.87
C LEU A 163 -23.15 -18.15 -12.34
N ALA A 164 -22.90 -19.11 -13.23
CA ALA A 164 -22.81 -20.51 -12.89
C ALA A 164 -21.47 -20.87 -12.21
N GLU A 165 -21.42 -21.95 -11.45
CA GLU A 165 -20.23 -22.38 -10.67
C GLU A 165 -18.99 -22.64 -11.53
N ASP A 166 -19.18 -23.21 -12.72
CA ASP A 166 -18.08 -23.44 -13.67
C ASP A 166 -17.44 -22.12 -14.13
N LYS A 167 -18.29 -21.13 -14.44
CA LYS A 167 -17.84 -19.78 -14.82
C LYS A 167 -17.17 -19.06 -13.65
N LEU A 168 -17.71 -19.19 -12.44
CA LEU A 168 -17.11 -18.65 -11.23
C LEU A 168 -15.71 -19.23 -10.98
N ALA A 169 -15.55 -20.54 -11.14
CA ALA A 169 -14.26 -21.21 -11.01
C ALA A 169 -13.25 -20.71 -12.07
N GLN A 170 -13.70 -20.55 -13.33
CA GLN A 170 -12.87 -19.98 -14.40
C GLN A 170 -12.41 -18.55 -14.06
N ILE A 171 -13.32 -17.70 -13.59
CA ILE A 171 -13.03 -16.32 -13.19
C ILE A 171 -12.01 -16.27 -12.05
N ARG A 172 -12.22 -17.08 -10.99
CA ARG A 172 -11.27 -17.15 -9.87
C ARG A 172 -9.87 -17.56 -10.33
N LYS A 173 -9.79 -18.51 -11.25
CA LYS A 173 -8.51 -18.93 -11.84
C LYS A 173 -7.87 -17.80 -12.65
N GLN A 174 -8.65 -17.05 -13.43
CA GLN A 174 -8.16 -15.91 -14.20
C GLN A 174 -7.61 -14.81 -13.29
N VAL A 175 -8.34 -14.43 -12.23
CA VAL A 175 -7.90 -13.47 -11.22
C VAL A 175 -6.61 -13.95 -10.54
N ALA A 176 -6.56 -15.24 -10.18
CA ALA A 176 -5.37 -15.83 -9.57
C ALA A 176 -4.14 -15.77 -10.50
N ASN A 177 -4.32 -15.99 -11.80
CA ASN A 177 -3.24 -15.90 -12.78
C ASN A 177 -2.72 -14.46 -12.92
N LEU A 178 -3.62 -13.48 -13.03
CA LEU A 178 -3.25 -12.06 -13.11
C LEU A 178 -2.50 -11.60 -11.83
N ASN A 179 -2.97 -12.05 -10.66
CA ASN A 179 -2.28 -11.76 -9.40
C ASN A 179 -0.89 -12.43 -9.35
N ALA A 180 -0.75 -13.63 -9.93
CA ALA A 180 0.56 -14.31 -10.02
C ALA A 180 1.52 -13.62 -11.01
N GLU A 181 0.99 -12.86 -11.97
CA GLU A 181 1.78 -11.97 -12.83
C GLU A 181 2.18 -10.66 -12.11
N GLY A 182 1.83 -10.47 -10.84
CA GLY A 182 2.11 -9.25 -10.06
C GLY A 182 1.11 -8.11 -10.32
N LEU A 183 0.00 -8.39 -10.97
CA LEU A 183 -1.03 -7.38 -11.27
C LEU A 183 -2.09 -7.36 -10.17
N ARG A 184 -2.44 -6.15 -9.72
CA ARG A 184 -3.56 -5.92 -8.81
C ARG A 184 -4.87 -5.92 -9.60
N VAL A 185 -5.79 -6.82 -9.26
CA VAL A 185 -7.05 -7.00 -9.99
C VAL A 185 -8.21 -6.33 -9.27
N ILE A 186 -8.94 -5.49 -9.99
CA ILE A 186 -10.19 -4.84 -9.56
C ILE A 186 -11.30 -5.31 -10.49
N ALA A 187 -12.40 -5.79 -9.95
CA ALA A 187 -13.57 -6.17 -10.72
C ALA A 187 -14.50 -4.96 -10.96
N VAL A 188 -15.19 -4.98 -12.09
CA VAL A 188 -16.18 -3.99 -12.49
C VAL A 188 -17.49 -4.70 -12.76
N ALA A 189 -18.57 -4.24 -12.12
CA ALA A 189 -19.91 -4.75 -12.29
C ALA A 189 -20.92 -3.64 -12.61
N LEU A 190 -22.00 -4.01 -13.26
CA LEU A 190 -23.05 -3.13 -13.73
C LEU A 190 -24.41 -3.62 -13.25
N LYS A 191 -25.29 -2.70 -12.88
CA LYS A 191 -26.71 -2.92 -12.72
C LYS A 191 -27.44 -1.86 -13.53
N THR A 192 -28.21 -2.29 -14.53
CA THR A 192 -28.96 -1.40 -15.44
C THR A 192 -30.32 -1.11 -14.84
N ASP A 193 -30.80 0.12 -14.99
CA ASP A 193 -32.10 0.60 -14.49
C ASP A 193 -32.33 0.25 -13.00
N PRO A 194 -31.37 0.58 -12.11
CA PRO A 194 -31.63 0.57 -10.69
C PRO A 194 -32.82 1.49 -10.42
N ARG A 195 -33.46 1.36 -9.27
CA ARG A 195 -34.66 2.14 -8.93
C ARG A 195 -34.55 3.61 -9.36
N CYS A 196 -35.56 4.11 -10.07
CA CYS A 196 -35.50 5.42 -10.71
C CYS A 196 -35.59 6.61 -9.74
N VAL A 197 -35.91 6.41 -8.45
CA VAL A 197 -36.13 7.50 -7.47
C VAL A 197 -35.69 7.05 -6.07
N GLY A 198 -34.85 7.84 -5.42
CA GLY A 198 -34.48 7.67 -4.03
C GLY A 198 -32.96 7.67 -3.81
N GLU A 199 -32.56 7.65 -2.55
CA GLU A 199 -31.18 7.45 -2.14
C GLU A 199 -30.76 6.01 -2.39
N PHE A 200 -29.60 5.83 -3.01
CA PHE A 200 -28.98 4.52 -3.20
C PHE A 200 -28.11 4.20 -1.99
N GLY A 201 -28.14 2.95 -1.56
CA GLY A 201 -27.42 2.50 -0.39
C GLY A 201 -26.73 1.15 -0.61
N ILE A 202 -26.10 0.65 0.44
CA ILE A 202 -25.40 -0.65 0.44
C ILE A 202 -26.30 -1.81 0.02
N ALA A 203 -27.60 -1.74 0.37
CA ALA A 203 -28.57 -2.77 0.02
C ALA A 203 -28.86 -2.87 -1.49
N ASP A 204 -28.55 -1.82 -2.25
CA ASP A 204 -28.73 -1.81 -3.71
C ASP A 204 -27.57 -2.49 -4.45
N GLU A 205 -26.44 -2.69 -3.79
CA GLU A 205 -25.27 -3.43 -4.28
C GLU A 205 -25.51 -4.95 -4.25
N CYS A 206 -26.50 -5.42 -4.98
CA CYS A 206 -26.86 -6.83 -5.11
C CYS A 206 -27.31 -7.13 -6.53
N ASP A 207 -27.32 -8.41 -6.91
CA ASP A 207 -27.74 -8.88 -8.23
C ASP A 207 -27.03 -8.15 -9.39
N MET A 208 -25.75 -7.87 -9.20
CA MET A 208 -24.95 -7.18 -10.19
C MET A 208 -24.56 -8.11 -11.35
N VAL A 209 -24.31 -7.51 -12.50
CA VAL A 209 -23.75 -8.19 -13.68
C VAL A 209 -22.23 -7.93 -13.71
N LEU A 210 -21.43 -8.95 -13.51
CA LEU A 210 -19.98 -8.83 -13.63
C LEU A 210 -19.60 -8.57 -15.08
N MET A 211 -18.94 -7.43 -15.33
CA MET A 211 -18.49 -7.01 -16.67
C MET A 211 -17.10 -7.53 -16.99
N GLY A 212 -16.21 -7.53 -16.00
CA GLY A 212 -14.82 -7.91 -16.18
C GLY A 212 -13.88 -7.30 -15.15
N PHE A 213 -12.62 -7.16 -15.53
CA PHE A 213 -11.53 -6.84 -14.62
C PHE A 213 -10.62 -5.75 -15.18
N LEU A 214 -10.11 -4.95 -14.27
CA LEU A 214 -9.00 -4.03 -14.49
C LEU A 214 -7.78 -4.62 -13.78
N ALA A 215 -6.67 -4.73 -14.50
CA ALA A 215 -5.42 -5.24 -13.94
C ALA A 215 -4.39 -4.10 -13.93
N PHE A 216 -3.92 -3.77 -12.73
CA PHE A 216 -3.01 -2.66 -12.48
C PHE A 216 -1.63 -3.17 -12.14
N LEU A 217 -0.61 -2.49 -12.64
CA LEU A 217 0.77 -2.65 -12.25
C LEU A 217 1.13 -1.57 -11.22
N ASP A 218 1.81 -2.00 -10.16
CA ASP A 218 2.38 -1.15 -9.12
C ASP A 218 3.92 -1.30 -9.21
N PRO A 219 4.57 -0.52 -10.09
CA PRO A 219 5.96 -0.76 -10.44
C PRO A 219 6.88 -0.49 -9.25
N PRO A 220 7.84 -1.38 -8.95
CA PRO A 220 8.83 -1.12 -7.93
C PRO A 220 9.72 0.06 -8.31
N LYS A 221 10.16 0.84 -7.32
CA LYS A 221 11.13 1.91 -7.54
C LYS A 221 12.45 1.35 -8.04
N ALA A 222 13.05 1.97 -9.02
CA ALA A 222 14.35 1.56 -9.55
C ALA A 222 15.46 1.53 -8.48
N SER A 223 15.36 2.39 -7.45
CA SER A 223 16.31 2.45 -6.33
C SER A 223 16.07 1.38 -5.26
N ALA A 224 14.90 0.72 -5.23
CA ALA A 224 14.50 -0.14 -4.12
C ALA A 224 15.42 -1.36 -3.95
N ALA A 225 15.72 -2.08 -5.02
CA ALA A 225 16.58 -3.26 -4.98
C ALA A 225 17.98 -2.96 -4.43
N GLY A 226 18.61 -1.88 -4.90
CA GLY A 226 19.93 -1.47 -4.41
C GLY A 226 19.92 -1.05 -2.94
N ALA A 227 18.88 -0.35 -2.51
CA ALA A 227 18.74 0.07 -1.12
C ALA A 227 18.48 -1.12 -0.19
N VAL A 228 17.62 -2.07 -0.57
CA VAL A 228 17.38 -3.31 0.20
C VAL A 228 18.68 -4.09 0.36
N ALA A 229 19.40 -4.38 -0.72
CA ALA A 229 20.67 -5.11 -0.67
C ALA A 229 21.71 -4.41 0.24
N THR A 230 21.76 -3.08 0.22
CA THR A 230 22.69 -2.33 1.08
C THR A 230 22.28 -2.37 2.54
N LEU A 231 20.99 -2.30 2.85
CA LEU A 231 20.47 -2.42 4.23
C LEU A 231 20.79 -3.80 4.80
N GLU A 232 20.53 -4.86 4.06
CA GLU A 232 20.82 -6.24 4.46
C GLU A 232 22.32 -6.48 4.66
N ALA A 233 23.17 -5.99 3.75
CA ALA A 233 24.62 -6.04 3.90
C ALA A 233 25.13 -5.32 5.17
N LYS A 234 24.34 -4.39 5.71
CA LYS A 234 24.59 -3.69 6.96
C LYS A 234 23.90 -4.33 8.17
N GLY A 235 23.31 -5.50 8.01
CA GLY A 235 22.62 -6.22 9.09
C GLY A 235 21.28 -5.59 9.48
N VAL A 236 20.57 -4.96 8.55
CA VAL A 236 19.19 -4.51 8.73
C VAL A 236 18.28 -5.40 7.88
N ALA A 237 17.54 -6.28 8.53
CA ALA A 237 16.56 -7.12 7.85
C ALA A 237 15.37 -6.28 7.38
N VAL A 238 15.04 -6.33 6.08
CA VAL A 238 13.89 -5.63 5.54
C VAL A 238 12.69 -6.57 5.54
N LYS A 239 11.59 -6.12 6.16
CA LYS A 239 10.33 -6.86 6.25
C LYS A 239 9.17 -6.03 5.70
N VAL A 240 8.40 -6.61 4.78
CA VAL A 240 7.29 -5.93 4.11
C VAL A 240 5.97 -6.29 4.77
N LEU A 241 5.24 -5.28 5.25
CA LEU A 241 3.96 -5.41 5.93
C LEU A 241 2.88 -4.70 5.11
N THR A 242 2.10 -5.44 4.32
CA THR A 242 1.13 -4.87 3.39
C THR A 242 -0.30 -5.38 3.59
N GLY A 243 -1.28 -4.52 3.28
CA GLY A 243 -2.69 -4.91 3.18
C GLY A 243 -3.05 -5.57 1.84
N ASP A 244 -2.12 -5.59 0.88
CA ASP A 244 -2.35 -6.12 -0.46
C ASP A 244 -2.42 -7.65 -0.50
N ASN A 245 -2.82 -8.15 -1.68
CA ASN A 245 -2.82 -9.58 -1.98
C ASN A 245 -1.39 -10.15 -1.89
N ASP A 246 -1.27 -11.36 -1.34
CA ASP A 246 -0.02 -12.08 -1.11
C ASP A 246 0.80 -12.31 -2.39
N ARG A 247 0.17 -12.70 -3.49
CA ARG A 247 0.86 -12.97 -4.77
C ARG A 247 1.42 -11.70 -5.40
N VAL A 248 0.62 -10.62 -5.42
CA VAL A 248 1.06 -9.32 -5.92
C VAL A 248 2.25 -8.79 -5.10
N ALA A 249 2.15 -8.91 -3.77
CA ALA A 249 3.21 -8.48 -2.89
C ALA A 249 4.49 -9.33 -3.06
N ALA A 250 4.35 -10.65 -3.20
CA ALA A 250 5.48 -11.56 -3.44
C ALA A 250 6.22 -11.21 -4.73
N THR A 251 5.51 -10.99 -5.85
CA THR A 251 6.13 -10.60 -7.12
C THR A 251 6.95 -9.31 -6.99
N VAL A 252 6.44 -8.30 -6.30
CA VAL A 252 7.18 -7.05 -6.06
C VAL A 252 8.41 -7.30 -5.18
N CYS A 253 8.27 -8.08 -4.10
CA CYS A 253 9.38 -8.42 -3.20
C CYS A 253 10.50 -9.15 -3.95
N GLU A 254 10.17 -10.14 -4.77
CA GLU A 254 11.15 -10.89 -5.58
C GLU A 254 11.89 -9.98 -6.57
N GLN A 255 11.20 -9.03 -7.22
CA GLN A 255 11.82 -8.06 -8.14
C GLN A 255 12.84 -7.15 -7.47
N ILE A 256 12.68 -6.87 -6.17
CA ILE A 256 13.60 -6.03 -5.39
C ILE A 256 14.57 -6.83 -4.51
N GLY A 257 14.56 -8.16 -4.63
CA GLY A 257 15.51 -9.05 -3.95
C GLY A 257 15.15 -9.43 -2.52
N ILE A 258 13.90 -9.19 -2.09
CA ILE A 258 13.40 -9.66 -0.77
C ILE A 258 12.85 -11.07 -0.93
N ASP A 259 13.26 -11.99 -0.03
CA ASP A 259 12.77 -13.37 -0.02
C ASP A 259 11.27 -13.42 0.31
N ALA A 260 10.48 -13.83 -0.67
CA ALA A 260 9.03 -14.02 -0.58
C ALA A 260 8.62 -15.51 -0.60
N SER A 261 9.56 -16.44 -0.41
CA SER A 261 9.28 -17.88 -0.39
C SER A 261 8.35 -18.30 0.74
N ASN A 262 8.35 -17.54 1.85
CA ASN A 262 7.46 -17.73 3.00
C ASN A 262 6.66 -16.44 3.22
N VAL A 263 5.34 -16.50 2.96
CA VAL A 263 4.40 -15.38 3.18
C VAL A 263 3.52 -15.71 4.38
N LEU A 264 3.37 -14.76 5.30
CA LEU A 264 2.47 -14.88 6.43
C LEU A 264 1.24 -13.98 6.21
N LEU A 265 0.05 -14.59 6.25
CA LEU A 265 -1.21 -13.86 6.03
C LEU A 265 -1.76 -13.28 7.34
N GLY A 266 -2.52 -12.21 7.22
CA GLY A 266 -3.20 -11.59 8.37
C GLY A 266 -4.10 -12.57 9.14
N SER A 267 -4.75 -13.52 8.46
CA SER A 267 -5.56 -14.59 9.07
C SER A 267 -4.76 -15.61 9.88
N GLU A 268 -3.44 -15.67 9.71
CA GLU A 268 -2.53 -16.62 10.37
C GLU A 268 -1.79 -15.99 11.57
N ILE A 269 -2.15 -14.78 11.95
CA ILE A 269 -1.55 -14.08 13.09
C ILE A 269 -2.15 -14.61 14.39
N ASP A 270 -1.49 -15.59 15.00
CA ASP A 270 -1.88 -16.34 16.18
C ASP A 270 -0.93 -16.13 17.38
N ALA A 271 -0.95 -17.07 18.34
CA ALA A 271 -0.10 -17.04 19.52
C ALA A 271 1.36 -17.44 19.23
N GLU A 272 1.62 -18.22 18.18
CA GLU A 272 2.96 -18.67 17.78
C GLU A 272 3.65 -17.70 16.81
N LEU A 273 3.14 -16.49 16.72
CA LEU A 273 3.57 -15.47 15.77
C LEU A 273 5.07 -15.14 15.84
N ALA A 274 5.68 -15.18 17.03
CA ALA A 274 7.06 -14.73 17.21
C ALA A 274 8.07 -15.53 16.37
N GLU A 275 8.05 -16.87 16.46
CA GLU A 275 8.99 -17.71 15.70
C GLU A 275 8.80 -17.58 14.19
N ARG A 276 7.55 -17.48 13.74
CA ARG A 276 7.21 -17.31 12.32
C ARG A 276 7.62 -15.94 11.83
N ALA A 277 7.40 -14.88 12.62
CA ALA A 277 7.75 -13.50 12.28
C ALA A 277 9.26 -13.30 12.10
N GLU A 278 10.09 -14.02 12.86
CA GLU A 278 11.55 -13.99 12.73
C GLU A 278 12.00 -14.39 11.31
N LYS A 279 11.46 -15.51 10.82
CA LYS A 279 11.85 -16.13 9.56
C LYS A 279 11.15 -15.56 8.31
N THR A 280 10.13 -14.73 8.50
CA THR A 280 9.29 -14.20 7.41
C THR A 280 9.68 -12.79 7.05
N HIS A 281 9.83 -12.51 5.75
CA HIS A 281 10.11 -11.17 5.22
C HIS A 281 8.88 -10.49 4.61
N LEU A 282 7.84 -11.25 4.24
CA LEU A 282 6.62 -10.73 3.63
C LEU A 282 5.38 -11.11 4.44
N PHE A 283 4.63 -10.10 4.86
CA PHE A 283 3.36 -10.23 5.57
C PHE A 283 2.27 -9.54 4.74
N ALA A 284 1.25 -10.28 4.33
CA ALA A 284 0.23 -9.84 3.38
C ALA A 284 -1.19 -9.88 3.97
N LYS A 285 -2.13 -9.17 3.33
CA LYS A 285 -3.54 -9.05 3.75
C LYS A 285 -3.69 -8.57 5.20
N LEU A 286 -2.80 -7.69 5.66
CA LEU A 286 -2.79 -7.17 7.02
C LEU A 286 -3.79 -6.02 7.20
N SER A 287 -4.49 -6.02 8.33
CA SER A 287 -5.14 -4.83 8.85
C SER A 287 -4.13 -3.91 9.55
N PRO A 288 -4.44 -2.61 9.76
CA PRO A 288 -3.57 -1.69 10.48
C PRO A 288 -3.20 -2.15 11.89
N LEU A 289 -4.14 -2.79 12.61
CA LEU A 289 -3.90 -3.32 13.95
C LEU A 289 -2.96 -4.53 13.93
N GLN A 290 -3.03 -5.35 12.89
CA GLN A 290 -2.13 -6.49 12.72
C GLN A 290 -0.71 -6.04 12.37
N LYS A 291 -0.53 -4.99 11.55
CA LYS A 291 0.78 -4.37 11.33
C LYS A 291 1.41 -3.92 12.66
N ALA A 292 0.66 -3.18 13.48
CA ALA A 292 1.13 -2.72 14.78
C ALA A 292 1.45 -3.88 15.75
N ARG A 293 0.66 -4.97 15.72
CA ARG A 293 0.92 -6.17 16.53
C ARG A 293 2.22 -6.86 16.13
N LEU A 294 2.47 -7.03 14.83
CA LEU A 294 3.71 -7.61 14.30
C LEU A 294 4.94 -6.82 14.74
N VAL A 295 4.89 -5.48 14.60
CA VAL A 295 5.98 -4.60 15.04
C VAL A 295 6.26 -4.78 16.54
N ARG A 296 5.22 -4.83 17.39
CA ARG A 296 5.39 -5.09 18.83
C ARG A 296 6.00 -6.45 19.12
N VAL A 297 5.57 -7.50 18.43
CA VAL A 297 6.14 -8.85 18.58
C VAL A 297 7.63 -8.84 18.27
N MET A 298 8.04 -8.25 17.16
CA MET A 298 9.45 -8.15 16.79
C MET A 298 10.27 -7.38 17.83
N ARG A 299 9.72 -6.29 18.35
CA ARG A 299 10.37 -5.44 19.34
C ARG A 299 10.41 -6.08 20.73
N GLU A 300 9.25 -6.50 21.26
CA GLU A 300 9.08 -6.87 22.68
C GLU A 300 9.39 -8.34 22.97
N LEU A 301 9.11 -9.24 22.03
CA LEU A 301 9.32 -10.67 22.19
C LEU A 301 10.61 -11.16 21.55
N LEU A 302 10.98 -10.63 20.39
CA LEU A 302 12.20 -11.02 19.69
C LEU A 302 13.40 -10.12 20.05
N GLY A 303 13.17 -8.97 20.67
CA GLY A 303 14.22 -8.07 21.17
C GLY A 303 14.92 -7.24 20.10
N HIS A 304 14.31 -7.09 18.92
CA HIS A 304 14.84 -6.26 17.84
C HIS A 304 14.65 -4.77 18.10
N THR A 305 15.53 -3.97 17.49
CA THR A 305 15.32 -2.53 17.35
C THR A 305 14.59 -2.28 16.02
N VAL A 306 13.28 -2.06 16.11
CA VAL A 306 12.40 -2.04 14.94
C VAL A 306 12.13 -0.62 14.47
N GLY A 307 12.48 -0.31 13.21
CA GLY A 307 11.97 0.83 12.48
C GLY A 307 10.71 0.48 11.70
N PHE A 308 9.77 1.39 11.60
CA PHE A 308 8.63 1.25 10.70
C PHE A 308 8.53 2.44 9.76
N MET A 309 8.57 2.19 8.46
CA MET A 309 8.41 3.21 7.41
C MET A 309 7.07 3.08 6.70
N GLY A 310 6.32 4.19 6.68
CA GLY A 310 5.03 4.27 5.98
C GLY A 310 4.61 5.71 5.72
N ASP A 311 3.55 5.89 4.93
CA ASP A 311 3.06 7.20 4.50
C ASP A 311 1.54 7.36 4.62
N GLY A 312 0.84 6.27 4.89
CA GLY A 312 -0.62 6.22 4.99
C GLY A 312 -1.17 6.33 6.41
N ILE A 313 -2.47 6.59 6.51
CA ILE A 313 -3.22 6.56 7.80
C ILE A 313 -3.11 5.17 8.44
N ASN A 314 -3.09 4.12 7.61
CA ASN A 314 -3.04 2.72 8.05
C ASN A 314 -1.73 2.35 8.75
N ASP A 315 -0.68 3.15 8.59
CA ASP A 315 0.67 2.90 9.12
C ASP A 315 0.93 3.59 10.45
N ALA A 316 0.14 4.59 10.81
CA ALA A 316 0.33 5.41 12.01
C ALA A 316 0.44 4.57 13.30
N ALA A 317 -0.39 3.52 13.44
CA ALA A 317 -0.37 2.64 14.60
C ALA A 317 0.91 1.77 14.64
N ALA A 318 1.40 1.32 13.48
CA ALA A 318 2.62 0.52 13.36
C ALA A 318 3.87 1.37 13.61
N MET A 319 3.90 2.62 13.13
CA MET A 319 4.99 3.57 13.41
C MET A 319 5.15 3.80 14.91
N ARG A 320 4.04 4.03 15.64
CA ARG A 320 4.05 4.23 17.10
C ARG A 320 4.41 2.97 17.89
N ALA A 321 4.26 1.80 17.28
CA ALA A 321 4.60 0.51 17.90
C ALA A 321 6.11 0.20 17.80
N GLY A 322 6.81 0.76 16.81
CA GLY A 322 8.24 0.61 16.62
C GLY A 322 9.09 1.43 17.59
N ASP A 323 10.41 1.24 17.51
CA ASP A 323 11.39 2.07 18.22
C ASP A 323 11.71 3.34 17.45
N CYS A 324 11.46 3.35 16.14
CA CYS A 324 11.67 4.49 15.26
C CYS A 324 10.60 4.52 14.17
N GLY A 325 9.62 5.40 14.33
CA GLY A 325 8.63 5.70 13.29
C GLY A 325 9.24 6.60 12.21
N ILE A 326 9.12 6.20 10.96
CA ILE A 326 9.71 6.90 9.80
C ILE A 326 8.61 7.21 8.80
N SER A 327 8.51 8.47 8.38
CA SER A 327 7.58 8.89 7.34
C SER A 327 8.28 9.75 6.30
N VAL A 328 7.53 10.22 5.32
CA VAL A 328 8.05 11.05 4.23
C VAL A 328 7.33 12.39 4.19
N ASP A 329 7.94 13.40 3.59
CA ASP A 329 7.36 14.75 3.49
C ASP A 329 6.03 14.78 2.73
N SER A 330 5.88 13.93 1.73
CA SER A 330 4.64 13.77 0.95
C SER A 330 3.55 12.93 1.63
N ALA A 331 3.79 12.38 2.82
CA ALA A 331 2.84 11.55 3.55
C ALA A 331 1.65 12.36 4.08
N VAL A 332 0.57 11.65 4.42
CA VAL A 332 -0.58 12.25 5.11
C VAL A 332 -0.18 12.77 6.50
N ASP A 333 -0.86 13.82 6.98
CA ASP A 333 -0.46 14.51 8.22
C ASP A 333 -0.42 13.57 9.43
N ILE A 334 -1.38 12.66 9.55
CA ILE A 334 -1.41 11.70 10.66
C ILE A 334 -0.20 10.74 10.67
N ALA A 335 0.33 10.38 9.50
CA ALA A 335 1.55 9.59 9.37
C ALA A 335 2.76 10.43 9.80
N LYS A 336 2.86 11.68 9.31
CA LYS A 336 3.92 12.61 9.72
C LYS A 336 3.91 12.91 11.23
N GLU A 337 2.73 13.05 11.82
CA GLU A 337 2.60 13.25 13.28
C GLU A 337 3.05 12.03 14.07
N SER A 338 2.81 10.83 13.56
CA SER A 338 3.16 9.56 14.21
C SER A 338 4.62 9.18 14.07
N ALA A 339 5.36 9.83 13.18
CA ALA A 339 6.75 9.54 12.90
C ALA A 339 7.70 10.36 13.77
N ASP A 340 8.83 9.76 14.14
CA ASP A 340 9.98 10.39 14.83
C ASP A 340 10.93 11.05 13.83
N ILE A 341 10.95 10.53 12.60
CA ILE A 341 11.83 10.93 11.50
C ILE A 341 11.02 11.15 10.23
N ILE A 342 11.33 12.24 9.52
CA ILE A 342 10.75 12.54 8.20
C ILE A 342 11.85 12.54 7.14
N LEU A 343 11.67 11.74 6.10
CA LEU A 343 12.51 11.77 4.92
C LEU A 343 11.97 12.83 3.94
N LEU A 344 12.83 13.73 3.47
CA LEU A 344 12.44 14.76 2.49
C LEU A 344 12.24 14.19 1.08
N GLN A 345 12.72 12.98 0.82
CA GLN A 345 12.46 12.22 -0.39
C GLN A 345 11.95 10.84 -0.01
N LYS A 346 10.96 10.37 -0.73
CA LYS A 346 10.35 9.05 -0.54
C LYS A 346 11.20 7.98 -1.23
N ASP A 347 12.39 7.74 -0.68
CA ASP A 347 13.40 6.82 -1.22
C ASP A 347 14.14 6.09 -0.09
N LEU A 348 14.22 4.75 -0.18
CA LEU A 348 14.94 3.92 0.78
C LEU A 348 16.44 4.23 0.83
N GLY A 349 17.03 4.72 -0.25
CA GLY A 349 18.44 5.17 -0.26
C GLY A 349 18.67 6.39 0.63
N VAL A 350 17.65 7.25 0.83
CA VAL A 350 17.73 8.33 1.83
C VAL A 350 17.76 7.75 3.24
N LEU A 351 16.89 6.76 3.51
CA LEU A 351 16.84 6.07 4.79
C LEU A 351 18.16 5.32 5.07
N GLU A 352 18.71 4.61 4.09
CA GLU A 352 20.02 3.96 4.19
C GLU A 352 21.10 4.93 4.65
N ARG A 353 21.21 6.09 3.99
CA ARG A 353 22.17 7.14 4.39
C ARG A 353 21.91 7.66 5.80
N GLY A 354 20.62 7.73 6.18
CA GLY A 354 20.19 8.09 7.53
C GLY A 354 20.65 7.09 8.58
N ILE A 355 20.49 5.79 8.34
CA ILE A 355 20.92 4.71 9.25
C ILE A 355 22.44 4.73 9.43
N ILE A 356 23.20 4.92 8.34
CA ILE A 356 24.67 5.02 8.42
C ILE A 356 25.10 6.20 9.30
N GLU A 357 24.49 7.36 9.14
CA GLU A 357 24.81 8.55 9.94
C GLU A 357 24.33 8.41 11.40
N GLY A 358 23.17 7.76 11.61
CA GLY A 358 22.68 7.39 12.94
C GLY A 358 23.68 6.50 13.68
N ARG A 359 24.21 5.45 13.03
CA ARG A 359 25.26 4.57 13.57
C ARG A 359 26.53 5.33 13.93
N ARG A 360 26.95 6.24 13.08
CA ARG A 360 28.12 7.10 13.34
C ARG A 360 27.90 7.99 14.57
N THR A 361 26.74 8.62 14.64
CA THR A 361 26.37 9.49 15.77
C THR A 361 26.27 8.71 17.07
N TYR A 362 25.64 7.54 17.05
CA TYR A 362 25.54 6.64 18.19
C TYR A 362 26.91 6.13 18.65
N GLY A 363 27.78 5.73 17.70
CA GLY A 363 29.16 5.33 18.02
C GLY A 363 29.96 6.45 18.68
N ASN A 364 29.82 7.69 18.23
CA ASN A 364 30.45 8.84 18.85
C ASN A 364 29.91 9.12 20.25
N LEU A 365 28.59 8.95 20.46
CA LEU A 365 27.97 9.07 21.77
C LEU A 365 28.50 8.03 22.76
N LEU A 366 28.62 6.77 22.34
CA LEU A 366 29.17 5.69 23.17
C LEU A 366 30.62 5.95 23.55
N LYS A 367 31.46 6.45 22.60
CA LYS A 367 32.83 6.83 22.90
C LYS A 367 32.88 7.93 23.96
N TYR A 368 32.09 8.98 23.81
CA TYR A 368 31.99 10.06 24.77
C TYR A 368 31.57 9.57 26.16
N LEU A 369 30.53 8.74 26.26
CA LEU A 369 30.07 8.16 27.52
C LEU A 369 31.15 7.33 28.18
N LYS A 370 31.81 6.43 27.45
CA LYS A 370 32.93 5.61 27.97
C LYS A 370 34.05 6.47 28.50
N THR A 371 34.45 7.49 27.78
CA THR A 371 35.53 8.41 28.20
C THR A 371 35.14 9.17 29.46
N THR A 372 33.92 9.71 29.52
CA THR A 372 33.44 10.48 30.68
C THR A 372 33.35 9.62 31.94
N VAL A 373 32.76 8.40 31.81
CA VAL A 373 32.63 7.46 32.92
C VAL A 373 34.00 7.02 33.40
N SER A 374 34.93 6.67 32.49
CA SER A 374 36.30 6.30 32.85
C SER A 374 37.05 7.42 33.59
N SER A 375 36.91 8.66 33.11
CA SER A 375 37.52 9.83 33.75
C SER A 375 36.97 10.08 35.17
N ASN A 376 35.64 10.01 35.31
CA ASN A 376 34.99 10.17 36.62
C ASN A 376 35.39 9.06 37.59
N PHE A 377 35.47 7.81 37.11
CA PHE A 377 35.95 6.69 37.94
C PHE A 377 37.38 6.86 38.39
N GLY A 378 38.26 7.32 37.46
CA GLY A 378 39.66 7.67 37.80
C GLY A 378 39.76 8.76 38.85
N ASN A 379 38.95 9.81 38.74
CA ASN A 379 38.92 10.88 39.71
C ASN A 379 38.46 10.39 41.11
N VAL A 380 37.38 9.58 41.18
CA VAL A 380 36.87 9.01 42.43
C VAL A 380 37.93 8.12 43.08
N LEU A 381 38.56 7.23 42.31
CA LEU A 381 39.64 6.36 42.82
C LEU A 381 40.85 7.18 43.33
N SER A 382 41.27 8.21 42.62
CA SER A 382 42.37 9.08 43.03
C SER A 382 42.09 9.76 44.38
N VAL A 383 40.84 10.24 44.59
CA VAL A 383 40.46 10.87 45.88
C VAL A 383 40.35 9.83 47.00
N THR A 384 39.99 8.57 46.68
CA THR A 384 39.85 7.53 47.68
C THR A 384 41.20 6.97 48.16
N VAL A 385 42.24 7.04 47.31
CA VAL A 385 43.58 6.54 47.57
C VAL A 385 44.50 7.62 48.18
N ALA A 386 44.18 8.90 47.98
CA ALA A 386 44.90 10.04 48.55
C ALA A 386 44.46 10.30 50.01
#